data_7217fb87bd5a5f342daab08b7a8ede54
#
_entry.id   7217fb87bd5a5f342daab08b7a8ede54
#
_cell.length_a   1.000
_cell.length_b   1.000
_cell.length_c   1.000
_cell.angle_alpha   90.00
_cell.angle_beta   90.00
_cell.angle_gamma   90.00
#
_symmetry.space_group_name_H-M   'P 1'
#
loop_
_entity.id
_entity.type
_entity.pdbx_description
1 polymer ?
#
loop_
_entity_poly.entity_id
_entity_poly.type
_entity_poly.pdbx_seq_one_letter_code
_entity_poly.pdbx_strand_id
1 'polypeptide(L)'
;MRTEKGKKCIRTILIAAVLVLLLLTAAYFLWERPPEIAEPPETPEPATIIQEPMPEPSPTPEPMPEGEAFETERQDGVFTILLVGLDQMRMSTDTILVGRIDTKRHEMNFVSIPRDTIINVDWDVRKINSVYAGSVLYGGTGIDSLYNHVRRIIGYVPDCYAVLDLNTFIEAVDLMGGIDFDVPVEVDYYFDDIEKGLHIRLEPGYQHLDGRSAMALVRNRIGYIGGDLERIEVQHAFLKACADEMIRLGNIPNARKIVELLGDHLQTDLTAANIAWFMRQLLQCRSENIRFFTLPAENRVLQGYSYAVPHIWEWLEMLNKYLNPFENELGYGSLNIVYWDGQRYKGTVGLDGDWYYG
;
A
#
# COMPACT_ATOMS: atom_id res chain seq x y z
N MET A 1 -57.73 -34.35 15.47
CA MET A 1 -57.63 -32.84 15.46
C MET A 1 -56.34 -32.24 15.96
N ARG A 2 -55.36 -32.97 16.52
CA ARG A 2 -54.06 -32.44 16.99
C ARG A 2 -52.97 -32.31 15.92
N THR A 3 -53.11 -32.94 14.77
CA THR A 3 -52.03 -32.99 13.73
C THR A 3 -52.05 -31.84 12.74
N GLU A 4 -53.16 -31.18 12.46
CA GLU A 4 -53.18 -30.06 11.50
C GLU A 4 -52.69 -28.73 12.12
N LYS A 5 -52.98 -28.45 13.40
CA LYS A 5 -52.44 -27.29 14.12
C LYS A 5 -50.93 -27.34 14.26
N GLY A 6 -50.36 -28.52 14.49
CA GLY A 6 -48.93 -28.73 14.57
C GLY A 6 -48.22 -28.48 13.22
N LYS A 7 -48.77 -28.94 12.11
CA LYS A 7 -48.25 -28.70 10.75
C LYS A 7 -48.30 -27.22 10.35
N LYS A 8 -49.36 -26.50 10.71
CA LYS A 8 -49.47 -25.05 10.47
C LYS A 8 -48.41 -24.28 11.30
N CYS A 9 -48.22 -24.63 12.57
CA CYS A 9 -47.23 -23.99 13.43
C CYS A 9 -45.77 -24.20 12.92
N ILE A 10 -45.42 -25.44 12.52
CA ILE A 10 -44.11 -25.78 11.94
C ILE A 10 -43.87 -25.02 10.62
N ARG A 11 -44.91 -24.93 9.76
CA ARG A 11 -44.84 -24.21 8.50
C ARG A 11 -44.62 -22.69 8.72
N THR A 12 -45.26 -22.08 9.72
CA THR A 12 -45.07 -20.67 10.08
C THR A 12 -43.67 -20.42 10.63
N ILE A 13 -43.15 -21.32 11.49
CA ILE A 13 -41.78 -21.23 12.03
C ILE A 13 -40.75 -21.37 10.92
N LEU A 14 -40.94 -22.29 9.97
CA LEU A 14 -40.06 -22.45 8.81
C LEU A 14 -40.05 -21.21 7.91
N ILE A 15 -41.20 -20.61 7.63
CA ILE A 15 -41.32 -19.38 6.84
C ILE A 15 -40.64 -18.23 7.57
N ALA A 16 -40.82 -18.09 8.87
CA ALA A 16 -40.14 -17.06 9.68
C ALA A 16 -38.63 -17.26 9.69
N ALA A 17 -38.15 -18.50 9.83
CA ALA A 17 -36.72 -18.81 9.78
C ALA A 17 -36.09 -18.50 8.41
N VAL A 18 -36.81 -18.79 7.31
CA VAL A 18 -36.36 -18.46 5.95
C VAL A 18 -36.35 -16.94 5.74
N LEU A 19 -37.34 -16.20 6.24
CA LEU A 19 -37.38 -14.74 6.16
C LEU A 19 -36.26 -14.11 6.98
N VAL A 20 -35.96 -14.60 8.18
CA VAL A 20 -34.83 -14.14 8.99
C VAL A 20 -33.51 -14.44 8.29
N LEU A 21 -33.35 -15.63 7.69
CA LEU A 21 -32.16 -15.98 6.92
C LEU A 21 -32.02 -15.09 5.70
N LEU A 22 -33.07 -14.77 4.97
CA LEU A 22 -33.07 -13.86 3.83
C LEU A 22 -32.77 -12.43 4.27
N LEU A 23 -33.25 -11.97 5.42
CA LEU A 23 -32.94 -10.67 5.99
C LEU A 23 -31.48 -10.60 6.45
N LEU A 24 -30.95 -11.66 7.05
CA LEU A 24 -29.55 -11.74 7.47
C LEU A 24 -28.60 -11.79 6.26
N THR A 25 -28.97 -12.53 5.21
CA THR A 25 -28.19 -12.54 3.97
C THR A 25 -28.24 -11.19 3.25
N ALA A 26 -29.43 -10.56 3.19
CA ALA A 26 -29.57 -9.21 2.63
C ALA A 26 -28.78 -8.17 3.45
N ALA A 27 -28.82 -8.24 4.80
CA ALA A 27 -28.04 -7.39 5.68
C ALA A 27 -26.52 -7.61 5.50
N TYR A 28 -26.10 -8.88 5.33
CA TYR A 28 -24.71 -9.22 5.04
C TYR A 28 -24.24 -8.64 3.70
N PHE A 29 -25.02 -8.78 2.62
CA PHE A 29 -24.70 -8.19 1.31
C PHE A 29 -24.76 -6.67 1.29
N LEU A 30 -25.59 -6.04 2.15
CA LEU A 30 -25.66 -4.58 2.30
C LEU A 30 -24.54 -4.03 3.19
N TRP A 31 -23.92 -4.85 4.01
CA TRP A 31 -22.85 -4.45 4.91
C TRP A 31 -21.49 -4.42 4.22
N GLU A 32 -21.20 -5.38 3.31
CA GLU A 32 -20.00 -5.38 2.51
C GLU A 32 -20.15 -4.46 1.30
N ARG A 33 -19.35 -3.41 1.22
CA ARG A 33 -19.38 -2.45 0.12
C ARG A 33 -17.97 -2.22 -0.42
N PRO A 34 -17.83 -2.08 -1.76
CA PRO A 34 -16.57 -1.62 -2.33
C PRO A 34 -16.24 -0.20 -1.82
N PRO A 35 -14.97 0.20 -1.78
CA PRO A 35 -14.59 1.58 -1.55
C PRO A 35 -15.09 2.47 -2.67
N GLU A 36 -15.20 3.77 -2.42
CA GLU A 36 -15.43 4.76 -3.47
C GLU A 36 -14.17 4.85 -4.34
N ILE A 37 -14.37 4.97 -5.65
CA ILE A 37 -13.25 5.18 -6.58
C ILE A 37 -12.84 6.64 -6.49
N ALA A 38 -11.55 6.90 -6.35
CA ALA A 38 -11.01 8.26 -6.31
C ALA A 38 -11.32 8.97 -7.65
N GLU A 39 -11.93 10.15 -7.54
CA GLU A 39 -12.13 11.00 -8.71
C GLU A 39 -10.76 11.50 -9.21
N PRO A 40 -10.57 11.65 -10.54
CA PRO A 40 -9.40 12.30 -11.06
C PRO A 40 -9.27 13.69 -10.43
N PRO A 41 -8.07 14.12 -9.99
CA PRO A 41 -7.92 15.46 -9.44
C PRO A 41 -8.37 16.48 -10.47
N GLU A 42 -9.24 17.41 -10.07
CA GLU A 42 -9.52 18.58 -10.87
C GLU A 42 -8.20 19.23 -11.27
N THR A 43 -8.06 19.55 -12.55
CA THR A 43 -6.88 20.25 -13.05
C THR A 43 -6.75 21.52 -12.24
N PRO A 44 -5.64 21.78 -11.52
CA PRO A 44 -5.52 23.00 -10.74
C PRO A 44 -5.70 24.18 -11.69
N GLU A 45 -6.63 25.09 -11.36
CA GLU A 45 -6.75 26.36 -12.09
C GLU A 45 -5.36 27.01 -12.12
N PRO A 46 -4.92 27.54 -13.27
CA PRO A 46 -3.63 28.19 -13.38
C PRO A 46 -3.60 29.33 -12.35
N ALA A 47 -2.69 29.22 -11.38
CA ALA A 47 -2.48 30.23 -10.37
C ALA A 47 -2.20 31.56 -11.11
N THR A 48 -3.00 32.57 -10.82
CA THR A 48 -2.80 33.94 -11.33
C THR A 48 -1.48 34.46 -10.76
N ILE A 49 -0.41 34.33 -11.54
CA ILE A 49 0.91 34.86 -11.19
C ILE A 49 0.82 36.38 -11.30
N ILE A 50 0.92 37.06 -10.16
CA ILE A 50 1.18 38.53 -10.11
C ILE A 50 2.62 38.70 -10.58
N GLN A 51 2.79 39.17 -11.82
CA GLN A 51 4.12 39.44 -12.41
C GLN A 51 4.74 40.70 -11.80
N GLU A 52 5.85 40.52 -11.08
CA GLU A 52 6.85 41.58 -10.95
C GLU A 52 7.78 41.54 -12.19
N PRO A 53 8.28 42.71 -12.67
CA PRO A 53 9.03 42.76 -13.93
C PRO A 53 10.39 42.08 -13.83
N MET A 54 10.63 41.03 -14.59
CA MET A 54 11.89 40.31 -14.72
C MET A 54 12.78 40.90 -15.87
N PRO A 55 14.10 40.74 -15.76
CA PRO A 55 15.03 41.07 -16.86
C PRO A 55 14.90 40.07 -18.03
N GLU A 56 15.22 40.53 -19.24
CA GLU A 56 15.02 39.83 -20.52
C GLU A 56 15.59 38.41 -20.58
N PRO A 57 14.85 37.42 -21.13
CA PRO A 57 15.24 36.03 -21.14
C PRO A 57 16.09 35.66 -22.37
N SER A 58 17.06 34.77 -22.14
CA SER A 58 17.68 33.92 -23.18
C SER A 58 16.64 33.06 -23.91
N PRO A 59 16.87 32.60 -25.14
CA PRO A 59 15.84 31.96 -25.96
C PRO A 59 15.26 30.70 -25.31
N THR A 60 13.99 30.76 -25.04
CA THR A 60 13.14 29.69 -24.50
C THR A 60 13.10 28.50 -25.45
N PRO A 61 13.29 27.25 -24.98
CA PRO A 61 12.87 26.08 -25.78
C PRO A 61 11.35 26.14 -25.97
N GLU A 62 10.88 25.80 -27.17
CA GLU A 62 9.47 25.78 -27.49
C GLU A 62 8.67 24.99 -26.44
N PRO A 63 7.51 25.51 -25.98
CA PRO A 63 6.66 24.80 -25.05
C PRO A 63 6.25 23.48 -25.69
N MET A 64 6.50 22.37 -25.00
CA MET A 64 5.90 21.10 -25.35
C MET A 64 4.36 21.27 -25.32
N PRO A 65 3.62 20.66 -26.24
CA PRO A 65 2.18 20.77 -26.29
C PRO A 65 1.61 20.43 -24.91
N GLU A 66 0.79 21.31 -24.36
CA GLU A 66 -0.01 21.06 -23.17
C GLU A 66 -0.69 19.72 -23.38
N GLY A 67 -0.38 18.75 -22.52
CA GLY A 67 -0.93 17.41 -22.62
C GLY A 67 -2.45 17.53 -22.60
N GLU A 68 -3.09 17.07 -23.67
CA GLU A 68 -4.51 16.81 -23.66
C GLU A 68 -4.82 16.07 -22.36
N ALA A 69 -5.80 16.56 -21.61
CA ALA A 69 -6.33 15.84 -20.45
C ALA A 69 -6.81 14.49 -21.01
N PHE A 70 -6.00 13.46 -20.81
CA PHE A 70 -6.40 12.12 -21.20
C PHE A 70 -7.63 11.80 -20.36
N GLU A 71 -8.81 11.73 -20.98
CA GLU A 71 -9.96 11.05 -20.40
C GLU A 71 -9.55 9.59 -20.23
N THR A 72 -8.97 9.29 -19.08
CA THR A 72 -8.55 7.94 -18.73
C THR A 72 -9.76 7.19 -18.22
N GLU A 73 -10.41 6.45 -19.13
CA GLU A 73 -11.49 5.54 -18.74
C GLU A 73 -10.93 4.48 -17.78
N ARG A 74 -11.59 4.33 -16.63
CA ARG A 74 -11.17 3.40 -15.60
C ARG A 74 -11.63 1.98 -15.91
N GLN A 75 -10.76 1.00 -15.67
CA GLN A 75 -11.11 -0.41 -15.80
C GLN A 75 -12.18 -0.79 -14.79
N ASP A 76 -13.27 -1.38 -15.26
CA ASP A 76 -14.38 -1.79 -14.42
C ASP A 76 -13.99 -2.97 -13.50
N GLY A 77 -14.28 -2.82 -12.20
CA GLY A 77 -13.94 -3.80 -11.16
C GLY A 77 -12.50 -3.77 -10.70
N VAL A 78 -11.73 -2.73 -11.06
CA VAL A 78 -10.36 -2.51 -10.60
C VAL A 78 -10.33 -1.43 -9.52
N PHE A 79 -9.70 -1.76 -8.39
CA PHE A 79 -9.50 -0.89 -7.23
C PHE A 79 -8.02 -0.78 -6.90
N THR A 80 -7.63 0.35 -6.34
CA THR A 80 -6.25 0.64 -5.92
C THR A 80 -6.20 1.04 -4.46
N ILE A 81 -5.14 0.61 -3.76
CA ILE A 81 -4.97 0.88 -2.33
C ILE A 81 -3.52 1.23 -2.01
N LEU A 82 -3.32 2.20 -1.12
CA LEU A 82 -2.03 2.48 -0.51
C LEU A 82 -1.98 1.85 0.89
N LEU A 83 -1.05 0.91 1.08
CA LEU A 83 -0.78 0.29 2.37
C LEU A 83 0.52 0.86 2.94
N VAL A 84 0.49 1.30 4.18
CA VAL A 84 1.63 1.93 4.86
C VAL A 84 1.89 1.26 6.19
N GLY A 85 3.13 0.83 6.41
CA GLY A 85 3.62 0.37 7.71
C GLY A 85 4.43 1.49 8.37
N LEU A 86 4.02 1.91 9.56
CA LEU A 86 4.75 2.90 10.33
C LEU A 86 5.79 2.24 11.24
N ASP A 87 6.87 2.97 11.49
CA ASP A 87 7.73 2.68 12.63
C ASP A 87 6.97 2.95 13.93
N GLN A 88 7.54 2.54 15.06
CA GLN A 88 6.89 2.69 16.34
C GLN A 88 6.70 4.14 16.79
N MET A 89 7.64 4.99 16.50
CA MET A 89 7.52 6.41 16.86
C MET A 89 6.48 7.12 15.98
N ARG A 90 5.87 6.39 15.01
CA ARG A 90 4.96 6.91 13.98
C ARG A 90 5.55 8.10 13.23
N MET A 91 6.87 8.10 13.12
CA MET A 91 7.65 9.20 12.53
C MET A 91 8.26 8.81 11.19
N SER A 92 8.32 7.51 10.84
CA SER A 92 8.87 7.04 9.57
C SER A 92 8.01 5.94 8.97
N THR A 93 7.94 5.90 7.65
CA THR A 93 7.29 4.83 6.92
C THR A 93 8.35 3.79 6.52
N ASP A 94 8.31 2.63 7.17
CA ASP A 94 9.22 1.53 6.85
C ASP A 94 8.73 0.67 5.68
N THR A 95 7.42 0.68 5.43
CA THR A 95 6.78 -0.04 4.33
C THR A 95 5.80 0.89 3.60
N ILE A 96 5.94 0.99 2.28
CA ILE A 96 5.02 1.72 1.39
C ILE A 96 4.69 0.78 0.25
N LEU A 97 3.43 0.35 0.17
CA LEU A 97 2.98 -0.67 -0.77
C LEU A 97 1.75 -0.17 -1.52
N VAL A 98 1.81 -0.14 -2.83
CA VAL A 98 0.65 0.20 -3.68
C VAL A 98 0.06 -1.09 -4.22
N GLY A 99 -1.24 -1.28 -4.02
CA GLY A 99 -1.97 -2.46 -4.50
C GLY A 99 -2.95 -2.12 -5.61
N ARG A 100 -3.09 -3.03 -6.57
CA ARG A 100 -4.15 -3.08 -7.57
C ARG A 100 -4.92 -4.39 -7.43
N ILE A 101 -6.21 -4.28 -7.19
CA ILE A 101 -7.13 -5.38 -6.99
C ILE A 101 -8.07 -5.47 -8.19
N ASP A 102 -7.99 -6.55 -8.96
CA ASP A 102 -8.89 -6.85 -10.08
C ASP A 102 -9.92 -7.88 -9.62
N THR A 103 -11.12 -7.43 -9.37
CA THR A 103 -12.21 -8.28 -8.83
C THR A 103 -12.79 -9.23 -9.87
N LYS A 104 -12.64 -8.91 -11.16
CA LYS A 104 -13.13 -9.75 -12.24
C LYS A 104 -12.20 -10.92 -12.54
N ARG A 105 -10.87 -10.66 -12.43
CA ARG A 105 -9.84 -11.68 -12.64
C ARG A 105 -9.44 -12.39 -11.35
N HIS A 106 -9.88 -11.89 -10.19
CA HIS A 106 -9.42 -12.32 -8.87
C HIS A 106 -7.89 -12.29 -8.76
N GLU A 107 -7.32 -11.15 -9.15
CA GLU A 107 -5.88 -10.89 -9.12
C GLU A 107 -5.59 -9.71 -8.20
N MET A 108 -4.51 -9.82 -7.44
CA MET A 108 -3.98 -8.76 -6.60
C MET A 108 -2.50 -8.58 -6.89
N ASN A 109 -2.12 -7.39 -7.32
CA ASN A 109 -0.73 -7.04 -7.54
C ASN A 109 -0.34 -5.92 -6.56
N PHE A 110 0.78 -6.11 -5.90
CA PHE A 110 1.32 -5.13 -4.96
C PHE A 110 2.74 -4.75 -5.37
N VAL A 111 3.05 -3.47 -5.32
CA VAL A 111 4.41 -2.96 -5.58
C VAL A 111 4.89 -2.15 -4.39
N SER A 112 6.00 -2.57 -3.82
CA SER A 112 6.70 -1.80 -2.78
C SER A 112 7.46 -0.62 -3.39
N ILE A 113 7.27 0.55 -2.82
CA ILE A 113 8.12 1.72 -3.05
C ILE A 113 9.17 1.71 -1.94
N PRO A 114 10.47 1.49 -2.25
CA PRO A 114 11.52 1.49 -1.24
C PRO A 114 11.50 2.79 -0.43
N ARG A 115 11.62 2.69 0.88
CA ARG A 115 11.54 3.85 1.79
C ARG A 115 12.57 4.93 1.51
N ASP A 116 13.71 4.56 0.90
CA ASP A 116 14.80 5.46 0.52
C ASP A 116 14.65 5.99 -0.91
N THR A 117 13.49 5.76 -1.56
CA THR A 117 13.21 6.28 -2.91
C THR A 117 13.35 7.79 -2.91
N ILE A 118 14.15 8.28 -3.88
CA ILE A 118 14.37 9.71 -4.07
C ILE A 118 13.11 10.37 -4.61
N ILE A 119 12.73 11.51 -4.04
CA ILE A 119 11.56 12.29 -4.43
C ILE A 119 11.93 13.69 -4.86
N ASN A 120 11.11 14.30 -5.72
CA ASN A 120 11.29 15.64 -6.23
C ASN A 120 10.79 16.69 -5.23
N VAL A 121 11.71 17.19 -4.42
CA VAL A 121 11.45 18.18 -3.35
C VAL A 121 12.67 19.10 -3.18
N ASP A 122 12.48 20.23 -2.49
CA ASP A 122 13.49 21.29 -2.29
C ASP A 122 14.21 21.23 -0.93
N TRP A 123 13.94 20.22 -0.09
CA TRP A 123 14.64 20.06 1.19
C TRP A 123 15.79 19.05 1.13
N ASP A 124 16.65 19.03 2.19
CA ASP A 124 17.93 18.32 2.18
C ASP A 124 17.82 16.80 2.04
N VAL A 125 16.94 16.14 2.84
CA VAL A 125 16.77 14.69 2.83
C VAL A 125 15.59 14.31 1.94
N ARG A 126 15.87 13.95 0.70
CA ARG A 126 14.87 13.73 -0.37
C ARG A 126 14.36 12.29 -0.43
N LYS A 127 14.15 11.66 0.72
CA LYS A 127 13.63 10.29 0.84
C LYS A 127 12.12 10.30 1.07
N ILE A 128 11.40 9.39 0.42
CA ILE A 128 9.94 9.29 0.59
C ILE A 128 9.53 9.00 2.03
N ASN A 129 10.34 8.24 2.80
CA ASN A 129 10.03 7.95 4.20
C ASN A 129 10.07 9.17 5.13
N SER A 130 10.78 10.25 4.73
CA SER A 130 10.86 11.49 5.51
C SER A 130 9.60 12.36 5.40
N VAL A 131 8.78 12.11 4.38
CA VAL A 131 7.59 12.92 4.07
C VAL A 131 6.54 12.84 5.17
N TYR A 132 6.30 11.65 5.71
CA TYR A 132 5.31 11.42 6.76
C TYR A 132 5.67 12.20 8.03
N ALA A 133 6.88 12.01 8.54
CA ALA A 133 7.39 12.70 9.73
C ALA A 133 7.46 14.21 9.53
N GLY A 134 7.97 14.65 8.39
CA GLY A 134 8.06 16.08 8.05
C GLY A 134 6.69 16.75 8.12
N SER A 135 5.67 16.14 7.54
CA SER A 135 4.30 16.65 7.59
C SER A 135 3.76 16.75 9.02
N VAL A 136 3.94 15.70 9.83
CA VAL A 136 3.48 15.68 11.23
C VAL A 136 4.16 16.77 12.06
N LEU A 137 5.47 16.98 11.88
CA LEU A 137 6.24 18.02 12.59
C LEU A 137 5.76 19.44 12.28
N TYR A 138 5.22 19.66 11.09
CA TYR A 138 4.65 20.94 10.66
C TYR A 138 3.12 21.01 10.80
N GLY A 139 2.49 20.11 11.57
CA GLY A 139 1.06 20.13 11.88
C GLY A 139 0.14 19.50 10.83
N GLY A 140 0.70 18.75 9.88
CA GLY A 140 -0.07 17.95 8.92
C GLY A 140 -0.42 16.56 9.44
N THR A 141 -1.18 15.80 8.66
CA THR A 141 -1.64 14.46 9.04
C THR A 141 -0.59 13.36 8.78
N GLY A 142 0.51 13.68 8.12
CA GLY A 142 1.51 12.69 7.67
C GLY A 142 1.03 11.92 6.43
N ILE A 143 -0.12 11.27 6.53
CA ILE A 143 -0.65 10.45 5.44
C ILE A 143 -0.99 11.29 4.20
N ASP A 144 -1.57 12.47 4.33
CA ASP A 144 -1.92 13.31 3.18
C ASP A 144 -0.69 13.70 2.36
N SER A 145 0.41 14.03 3.05
CA SER A 145 1.67 14.36 2.40
C SER A 145 2.28 13.13 1.70
N LEU A 146 2.31 11.97 2.37
CA LEU A 146 2.79 10.73 1.78
C LEU A 146 1.95 10.34 0.56
N TYR A 147 0.64 10.43 0.66
CA TYR A 147 -0.31 10.13 -0.40
C TYR A 147 -0.04 10.96 -1.65
N ASN A 148 0.19 12.27 -1.47
CA ASN A 148 0.56 13.18 -2.55
C ASN A 148 1.89 12.82 -3.23
N HIS A 149 2.90 12.34 -2.46
CA HIS A 149 4.18 11.93 -3.04
C HIS A 149 4.08 10.56 -3.72
N VAL A 150 3.32 9.61 -3.16
CA VAL A 150 3.04 8.33 -3.82
C VAL A 150 2.31 8.56 -5.15
N ARG A 151 1.27 9.42 -5.17
CA ARG A 151 0.55 9.80 -6.39
C ARG A 151 1.51 10.30 -7.49
N ARG A 152 2.51 11.11 -7.12
CA ARG A 152 3.53 11.61 -8.07
C ARG A 152 4.34 10.48 -8.70
N ILE A 153 4.63 9.41 -7.91
CA ILE A 153 5.41 8.26 -8.36
C ILE A 153 4.60 7.34 -9.26
N ILE A 154 3.31 7.14 -8.96
CA ILE A 154 2.45 6.19 -9.69
C ILE A 154 1.58 6.83 -10.77
N GLY A 155 1.47 8.18 -10.81
CA GLY A 155 0.75 8.92 -11.84
C GLY A 155 -0.76 9.03 -11.65
N TYR A 156 -1.31 8.48 -10.55
CA TYR A 156 -2.74 8.56 -10.22
C TYR A 156 -2.96 8.59 -8.70
N VAL A 157 -4.20 8.84 -8.29
CA VAL A 157 -4.60 8.82 -6.88
C VAL A 157 -5.10 7.42 -6.53
N PRO A 158 -4.52 6.70 -5.54
CA PRO A 158 -5.12 5.46 -5.04
C PRO A 158 -6.53 5.69 -4.52
N ASP A 159 -7.43 4.70 -4.63
CA ASP A 159 -8.83 4.85 -4.23
C ASP A 159 -9.01 4.92 -2.71
N CYS A 160 -8.09 4.33 -1.97
CA CYS A 160 -8.13 4.31 -0.52
C CYS A 160 -6.73 4.07 0.06
N TYR A 161 -6.62 4.23 1.37
CA TYR A 161 -5.40 3.91 2.09
C TYR A 161 -5.67 3.16 3.40
N ALA A 162 -4.64 2.45 3.87
CA ALA A 162 -4.60 1.88 5.21
C ALA A 162 -3.20 2.00 5.80
N VAL A 163 -3.12 2.56 7.00
CA VAL A 163 -1.88 2.72 7.76
C VAL A 163 -1.92 1.77 8.95
N LEU A 164 -0.95 0.87 8.99
CA LEU A 164 -0.83 -0.19 9.98
C LEU A 164 0.30 0.14 10.95
N ASP A 165 0.03 0.09 12.24
CA ASP A 165 1.07 0.15 13.26
C ASP A 165 1.56 -1.26 13.67
N LEU A 166 2.66 -1.28 14.44
CA LEU A 166 3.31 -2.52 14.83
C LEU A 166 2.44 -3.43 15.72
N ASN A 167 1.65 -2.85 16.61
CA ASN A 167 0.80 -3.63 17.53
C ASN A 167 -0.34 -4.30 16.76
N THR A 168 -0.98 -3.57 15.86
CA THR A 168 -2.05 -4.10 15.01
C THR A 168 -1.53 -5.22 14.10
N PHE A 169 -0.28 -5.10 13.58
CA PHE A 169 0.35 -6.19 12.83
C PHE A 169 0.54 -7.45 13.69
N ILE A 170 1.10 -7.31 14.91
CA ILE A 170 1.31 -8.42 15.84
C ILE A 170 -0.02 -9.13 16.13
N GLU A 171 -1.04 -8.36 16.52
CA GLU A 171 -2.37 -8.91 16.83
C GLU A 171 -3.03 -9.58 15.61
N ALA A 172 -2.86 -9.04 14.41
CA ALA A 172 -3.41 -9.64 13.19
C ALA A 172 -2.76 -11.01 12.92
N VAL A 173 -1.43 -11.13 13.06
CA VAL A 173 -0.73 -12.41 12.92
C VAL A 173 -1.18 -13.42 13.99
N ASP A 174 -1.32 -12.99 15.25
CA ASP A 174 -1.78 -13.84 16.34
C ASP A 174 -3.24 -14.31 16.14
N LEU A 175 -4.11 -13.45 15.61
CA LEU A 175 -5.49 -13.82 15.24
C LEU A 175 -5.55 -14.83 14.08
N MET A 176 -4.57 -14.82 13.18
CA MET A 176 -4.43 -15.87 12.15
C MET A 176 -3.96 -17.20 12.75
N GLY A 177 -3.48 -17.19 14.00
CA GLY A 177 -2.93 -18.37 14.68
C GLY A 177 -1.43 -18.51 14.48
N GLY A 178 -0.73 -17.47 14.04
CA GLY A 178 0.66 -17.49 13.62
C GLY A 178 0.83 -17.88 12.16
N ILE A 179 2.06 -17.78 11.66
CA ILE A 179 2.42 -18.07 10.26
C ILE A 179 3.60 -19.04 10.22
N ASP A 180 3.43 -20.12 9.47
CA ASP A 180 4.54 -21.03 9.17
C ASP A 180 5.41 -20.42 8.06
N PHE A 181 6.69 -20.21 8.33
CA PHE A 181 7.58 -19.48 7.44
C PHE A 181 9.00 -20.04 7.45
N ASP A 182 9.67 -20.02 6.30
CA ASP A 182 11.08 -20.38 6.16
C ASP A 182 11.93 -19.12 6.39
N VAL A 183 12.50 -19.00 7.58
CA VAL A 183 13.33 -17.85 7.98
C VAL A 183 14.65 -17.91 7.25
N PRO A 184 15.01 -16.90 6.42
CA PRO A 184 16.16 -17.02 5.52
C PRO A 184 17.51 -16.79 6.22
N VAL A 185 17.54 -16.02 7.29
CA VAL A 185 18.75 -15.65 8.04
C VAL A 185 18.48 -15.67 9.54
N GLU A 186 19.52 -15.78 10.35
CA GLU A 186 19.40 -15.60 11.79
C GLU A 186 18.84 -14.21 12.10
N VAL A 187 17.81 -14.15 12.96
CA VAL A 187 17.23 -12.91 13.48
C VAL A 187 17.59 -12.79 14.96
N ASP A 188 18.26 -11.72 15.31
CA ASP A 188 18.59 -11.36 16.70
C ASP A 188 18.09 -9.93 16.93
N TYR A 189 16.82 -9.81 17.39
CA TYR A 189 16.10 -8.56 17.41
C TYR A 189 15.69 -8.14 18.81
N TYR A 190 16.08 -6.93 19.23
CA TYR A 190 15.68 -6.30 20.47
C TYR A 190 14.57 -5.28 20.22
N PHE A 191 13.47 -5.45 20.94
CA PHE A 191 12.37 -4.50 20.96
C PHE A 191 12.56 -3.53 22.12
N ASP A 192 13.21 -2.40 21.88
CA ASP A 192 13.27 -1.33 22.88
C ASP A 192 11.98 -0.50 22.92
N ASP A 193 11.16 -0.73 21.96
CA ASP A 193 10.08 0.14 21.50
C ASP A 193 8.67 -0.41 21.80
N ILE A 194 8.39 -1.69 21.69
CA ILE A 194 7.07 -2.29 22.00
C ILE A 194 7.02 -2.74 23.45
N GLU A 195 8.05 -3.46 23.87
CA GLU A 195 8.18 -4.00 25.22
C GLU A 195 9.64 -3.94 25.62
N LYS A 196 9.97 -3.07 26.56
CA LYS A 196 11.35 -2.84 26.98
C LYS A 196 12.03 -4.13 27.44
N GLY A 197 13.09 -4.50 26.74
CA GLY A 197 13.89 -5.69 27.01
C GLY A 197 13.35 -6.97 26.36
N LEU A 198 12.32 -6.90 25.52
CA LEU A 198 11.91 -8.04 24.71
C LEU A 198 12.99 -8.34 23.66
N HIS A 199 13.47 -9.57 23.67
CA HIS A 199 14.51 -10.07 22.77
C HIS A 199 14.00 -11.31 22.04
N ILE A 200 13.96 -11.27 20.73
CA ILE A 200 13.51 -12.38 19.89
C ILE A 200 14.70 -12.89 19.08
N ARG A 201 14.92 -14.20 19.14
CA ARG A 201 15.90 -14.91 18.31
C ARG A 201 15.20 -15.96 17.47
N LEU A 202 15.48 -15.93 16.16
CA LEU A 202 15.01 -16.92 15.20
C LEU A 202 16.23 -17.51 14.51
N GLU A 203 16.30 -18.83 14.46
CA GLU A 203 17.29 -19.53 13.65
C GLU A 203 16.80 -19.62 12.19
N PRO A 204 17.70 -19.71 11.21
CA PRO A 204 17.29 -19.97 9.83
C PRO A 204 16.54 -21.30 9.69
N GLY A 205 15.53 -21.34 8.82
CA GLY A 205 14.75 -22.54 8.52
C GLY A 205 13.26 -22.40 8.81
N TYR A 206 12.52 -23.45 8.48
CA TYR A 206 11.07 -23.48 8.57
C TYR A 206 10.58 -23.58 10.03
N GLN A 207 9.79 -22.62 10.44
CA GLN A 207 9.28 -22.53 11.81
C GLN A 207 7.95 -21.75 11.86
N HIS A 208 7.23 -21.95 12.99
CA HIS A 208 5.99 -21.27 13.26
C HIS A 208 6.26 -19.93 13.97
N LEU A 209 5.79 -18.82 13.40
CA LEU A 209 6.01 -17.47 13.90
C LEU A 209 4.72 -16.92 14.48
N ASP A 210 4.72 -16.56 15.76
CA ASP A 210 3.71 -15.68 16.36
C ASP A 210 3.88 -14.24 15.89
N GLY A 211 2.98 -13.34 16.29
CA GLY A 211 3.02 -11.95 15.87
C GLY A 211 4.31 -11.22 16.22
N ARG A 212 4.90 -11.50 17.39
CA ARG A 212 6.17 -10.89 17.82
C ARG A 212 7.36 -11.41 17.01
N SER A 213 7.42 -12.70 16.79
CA SER A 213 8.44 -13.35 15.96
C SER A 213 8.36 -12.87 14.51
N ALA A 214 7.14 -12.77 13.97
CA ALA A 214 6.88 -12.22 12.64
C ALA A 214 7.34 -10.76 12.53
N MET A 215 7.05 -9.93 13.55
CA MET A 215 7.49 -8.54 13.60
C MET A 215 9.01 -8.43 13.65
N ALA A 216 9.69 -9.27 14.45
CA ALA A 216 11.15 -9.32 14.51
C ALA A 216 11.73 -9.64 13.13
N LEU A 217 11.16 -10.64 12.43
CA LEU A 217 11.59 -11.04 11.08
C LEU A 217 11.45 -9.89 10.07
N VAL A 218 10.27 -9.27 9.95
CA VAL A 218 10.00 -8.26 8.91
C VAL A 218 10.73 -6.94 9.16
N ARG A 219 11.17 -6.67 10.39
CA ARG A 219 11.98 -5.50 10.76
C ARG A 219 13.48 -5.77 10.76
N ASN A 220 13.90 -7.03 10.74
CA ASN A 220 15.32 -7.36 10.72
C ASN A 220 16.04 -6.73 9.53
N ARG A 221 17.20 -6.16 9.78
CA ARG A 221 18.07 -5.55 8.75
C ARG A 221 19.46 -6.18 8.72
N ILE A 222 19.72 -7.09 9.65
CA ILE A 222 21.03 -7.71 9.85
C ILE A 222 21.05 -9.06 9.15
N GLY A 223 22.19 -9.39 8.54
CA GLY A 223 22.39 -10.67 7.87
C GLY A 223 22.01 -10.69 6.39
N TYR A 224 21.36 -9.66 5.86
CA TYR A 224 21.01 -9.54 4.45
C TYR A 224 22.15 -8.94 3.64
N ILE A 225 22.69 -9.71 2.69
CA ILE A 225 23.79 -9.27 1.80
C ILE A 225 23.32 -8.17 0.84
N GLY A 226 22.08 -8.28 0.34
CA GLY A 226 21.42 -7.33 -0.54
C GLY A 226 20.84 -6.09 0.17
N GLY A 227 20.99 -6.00 1.51
CA GLY A 227 20.55 -4.85 2.28
C GLY A 227 19.03 -4.67 2.32
N ASP A 228 18.55 -3.45 2.07
CA ASP A 228 17.13 -3.10 2.18
C ASP A 228 16.24 -3.81 1.15
N LEU A 229 16.77 -4.11 -0.04
CA LEU A 229 16.02 -4.81 -1.09
C LEU A 229 15.71 -6.27 -0.68
N GLU A 230 16.69 -6.97 -0.12
CA GLU A 230 16.50 -8.35 0.35
C GLU A 230 15.50 -8.40 1.53
N ARG A 231 15.53 -7.39 2.40
CA ARG A 231 14.48 -7.25 3.43
C ARG A 231 13.09 -7.08 2.83
N ILE A 232 12.93 -6.28 1.77
CA ILE A 232 11.66 -6.12 1.05
C ILE A 232 11.18 -7.46 0.47
N GLU A 233 12.08 -8.27 -0.08
CA GLU A 233 11.75 -9.61 -0.57
C GLU A 233 11.24 -10.53 0.54
N VAL A 234 11.87 -10.50 1.72
CA VAL A 234 11.39 -11.24 2.90
C VAL A 234 10.03 -10.73 3.36
N GLN A 235 9.81 -9.41 3.37
CA GLN A 235 8.49 -8.84 3.66
C GLN A 235 7.43 -9.31 2.65
N HIS A 236 7.74 -9.34 1.36
CA HIS A 236 6.85 -9.87 0.33
C HIS A 236 6.51 -11.33 0.53
N ALA A 237 7.53 -12.16 0.79
CA ALA A 237 7.35 -13.58 1.06
C ALA A 237 6.47 -13.81 2.30
N PHE A 238 6.68 -13.02 3.36
CA PHE A 238 5.87 -13.08 4.57
C PHE A 238 4.43 -12.62 4.35
N LEU A 239 4.20 -11.51 3.67
CA LEU A 239 2.85 -11.03 3.31
C LEU A 239 2.12 -12.05 2.43
N LYS A 240 2.84 -12.71 1.53
CA LYS A 240 2.32 -13.80 0.71
C LYS A 240 1.90 -14.99 1.58
N ALA A 241 2.72 -15.39 2.54
CA ALA A 241 2.38 -16.45 3.49
C ALA A 241 1.15 -16.11 4.35
N CYS A 242 1.02 -14.84 4.79
CA CYS A 242 -0.17 -14.35 5.47
C CYS A 242 -1.42 -14.47 4.58
N ALA A 243 -1.33 -14.05 3.31
CA ALA A 243 -2.44 -14.16 2.36
C ALA A 243 -2.85 -15.61 2.11
N ASP A 244 -1.87 -16.51 1.96
CA ASP A 244 -2.09 -17.94 1.77
C ASP A 244 -2.75 -18.59 2.99
N GLU A 245 -2.32 -18.21 4.20
CA GLU A 245 -2.92 -18.67 5.44
C GLU A 245 -4.36 -18.18 5.58
N MET A 246 -4.64 -16.91 5.27
CA MET A 246 -5.99 -16.36 5.24
C MET A 246 -6.90 -17.12 4.27
N ILE A 247 -6.43 -17.41 3.06
CA ILE A 247 -7.18 -18.19 2.06
C ILE A 247 -7.41 -19.61 2.56
N ARG A 248 -6.38 -20.24 3.14
CA ARG A 248 -6.46 -21.61 3.68
C ARG A 248 -7.45 -21.73 4.84
N LEU A 249 -7.43 -20.77 5.74
CA LEU A 249 -8.32 -20.76 6.88
C LEU A 249 -9.77 -20.67 6.44
N GLY A 250 -10.08 -19.98 5.33
CA GLY A 250 -11.42 -19.88 4.77
C GLY A 250 -12.51 -19.60 5.82
N ASN A 251 -12.09 -19.37 7.05
CA ASN A 251 -12.87 -19.54 8.26
C ASN A 251 -13.42 -18.18 8.67
N ILE A 252 -14.63 -17.96 8.30
CA ILE A 252 -15.46 -16.78 8.57
C ILE A 252 -15.28 -16.19 10.00
N PRO A 253 -15.18 -16.95 11.11
CA PRO A 253 -15.06 -16.36 12.44
C PRO A 253 -13.74 -15.57 12.68
N ASN A 254 -12.61 -16.06 12.19
CA ASN A 254 -11.33 -15.38 12.36
C ASN A 254 -11.19 -14.19 11.40
N ALA A 255 -11.65 -14.33 10.15
CA ALA A 255 -11.72 -13.22 9.20
C ALA A 255 -12.55 -12.05 9.76
N ARG A 256 -13.67 -12.34 10.43
CA ARG A 256 -14.49 -11.30 11.08
C ARG A 256 -13.73 -10.57 12.21
N LYS A 257 -13.02 -11.31 13.06
CA LYS A 257 -12.22 -10.71 14.13
C LYS A 257 -11.09 -9.83 13.58
N ILE A 258 -10.45 -10.26 12.47
CA ILE A 258 -9.43 -9.46 11.80
C ILE A 258 -10.05 -8.19 11.22
N VAL A 259 -11.24 -8.25 10.59
CA VAL A 259 -11.95 -7.06 10.11
C VAL A 259 -12.29 -6.11 11.26
N GLU A 260 -12.75 -6.63 12.38
CA GLU A 260 -13.04 -5.84 13.60
C GLU A 260 -11.75 -5.18 14.12
N LEU A 261 -10.65 -5.95 14.30
CA LEU A 261 -9.34 -5.42 14.70
C LEU A 261 -8.87 -4.31 13.77
N LEU A 262 -8.88 -4.57 12.46
CA LEU A 262 -8.43 -3.59 11.48
C LEU A 262 -9.33 -2.35 11.47
N GLY A 263 -10.66 -2.52 11.59
CA GLY A 263 -11.61 -1.41 11.67
C GLY A 263 -11.41 -0.50 12.86
N ASP A 264 -10.94 -1.03 14.00
CA ASP A 264 -10.75 -0.29 15.24
C ASP A 264 -9.37 0.37 15.35
N HIS A 265 -8.34 -0.18 14.69
CA HIS A 265 -6.94 0.21 14.88
C HIS A 265 -6.24 0.77 13.66
N LEU A 266 -6.79 0.60 12.44
CA LEU A 266 -6.21 1.23 11.24
C LEU A 266 -6.50 2.73 11.20
N GLN A 267 -5.47 3.51 10.85
CA GLN A 267 -5.72 4.84 10.31
C GLN A 267 -6.03 4.69 8.82
N THR A 268 -7.30 4.89 8.44
CA THR A 268 -7.77 4.62 7.08
C THR A 268 -8.99 5.48 6.74
N ASP A 269 -9.26 5.68 5.45
CA ASP A 269 -10.50 6.20 4.90
C ASP A 269 -11.55 5.09 4.64
N LEU A 270 -11.17 3.82 4.87
CA LEU A 270 -12.05 2.68 4.71
C LEU A 270 -13.04 2.53 5.88
N THR A 271 -14.27 2.22 5.55
CA THR A 271 -15.25 1.74 6.53
C THR A 271 -15.02 0.25 6.84
N ALA A 272 -15.54 -0.25 7.97
CA ALA A 272 -15.51 -1.68 8.28
C ALA A 272 -16.16 -2.53 7.16
N ALA A 273 -17.15 -1.99 6.46
CA ALA A 273 -17.78 -2.64 5.31
C ALA A 273 -16.82 -2.76 4.11
N ASN A 274 -16.00 -1.75 3.86
CA ASN A 274 -14.97 -1.80 2.82
C ASN A 274 -13.87 -2.82 3.18
N ILE A 275 -13.42 -2.84 4.43
CA ILE A 275 -12.41 -3.82 4.91
C ILE A 275 -12.95 -5.25 4.75
N ALA A 276 -14.20 -5.51 5.13
CA ALA A 276 -14.86 -6.80 4.95
C ALA A 276 -14.95 -7.18 3.46
N TRP A 277 -15.24 -6.20 2.60
CA TRP A 277 -15.32 -6.39 1.16
C TRP A 277 -13.93 -6.76 0.59
N PHE A 278 -12.84 -6.05 0.95
CA PHE A 278 -11.48 -6.40 0.55
C PHE A 278 -11.07 -7.79 1.02
N MET A 279 -11.40 -8.13 2.28
CA MET A 279 -11.17 -9.47 2.81
C MET A 279 -11.86 -10.53 1.95
N ARG A 280 -13.10 -10.30 1.55
CA ARG A 280 -13.82 -11.21 0.66
C ARG A 280 -13.16 -11.34 -0.70
N GLN A 281 -12.66 -10.24 -1.30
CA GLN A 281 -11.91 -10.32 -2.56
C GLN A 281 -10.66 -11.19 -2.39
N LEU A 282 -9.92 -11.01 -1.30
CA LEU A 282 -8.74 -11.83 -0.98
C LEU A 282 -9.10 -13.33 -0.91
N LEU A 283 -10.17 -13.69 -0.22
CA LEU A 283 -10.61 -15.09 -0.07
C LEU A 283 -11.09 -15.73 -1.39
N GLN A 284 -11.37 -14.95 -2.43
CA GLN A 284 -11.69 -15.42 -3.77
C GLN A 284 -10.46 -15.58 -4.68
N CYS A 285 -9.33 -15.02 -4.28
CA CYS A 285 -8.09 -15.17 -5.02
C CYS A 285 -7.47 -16.55 -4.83
N ARG A 286 -6.71 -16.99 -5.85
CA ARG A 286 -5.74 -18.08 -5.69
C ARG A 286 -4.40 -17.49 -5.29
N SER A 287 -3.61 -18.27 -4.54
CA SER A 287 -2.27 -17.89 -4.13
C SER A 287 -1.40 -17.35 -5.27
N GLU A 288 -1.40 -18.02 -6.42
CA GLU A 288 -0.62 -17.61 -7.61
C GLU A 288 -1.04 -16.27 -8.23
N ASN A 289 -2.25 -15.80 -7.92
CA ASN A 289 -2.80 -14.53 -8.40
C ASN A 289 -2.51 -13.35 -7.47
N ILE A 290 -1.86 -13.60 -6.34
CA ILE A 290 -1.39 -12.56 -5.41
C ILE A 290 0.11 -12.40 -5.60
N ARG A 291 0.52 -11.27 -6.18
CA ARG A 291 1.91 -11.03 -6.60
C ARG A 291 2.45 -9.78 -5.94
N PHE A 292 3.72 -9.85 -5.56
CA PHE A 292 4.46 -8.74 -4.97
C PHE A 292 5.66 -8.40 -5.83
N PHE A 293 5.91 -7.12 -5.98
CA PHE A 293 7.01 -6.55 -6.76
C PHE A 293 7.65 -5.41 -6.00
N THR A 294 8.82 -4.99 -6.42
CA THR A 294 9.50 -3.78 -5.91
C THR A 294 9.72 -2.82 -7.06
N LEU A 295 9.52 -1.53 -6.85
CA LEU A 295 9.84 -0.46 -7.79
C LEU A 295 11.30 -0.62 -8.23
N PRO A 296 11.58 -0.78 -9.55
CA PRO A 296 12.94 -0.93 -10.06
C PRO A 296 13.77 0.32 -9.75
N ALA A 297 14.86 0.15 -9.02
CA ALA A 297 15.74 1.24 -8.61
C ALA A 297 17.17 0.78 -8.41
N GLU A 298 18.11 1.71 -8.56
CA GLU A 298 19.51 1.52 -8.18
C GLU A 298 19.87 2.36 -6.97
N ASN A 299 20.82 1.88 -6.16
CA ASN A 299 21.31 2.64 -5.02
C ASN A 299 22.36 3.66 -5.48
N ARG A 300 22.13 4.94 -5.17
CA ARG A 300 23.07 6.03 -5.43
C ARG A 300 23.27 6.90 -4.20
N VAL A 301 24.46 7.47 -4.06
CA VAL A 301 24.78 8.42 -3.00
C VAL A 301 24.69 9.85 -3.57
N LEU A 302 23.91 10.70 -2.90
CA LEU A 302 23.80 12.14 -3.19
C LEU A 302 23.98 12.90 -1.87
N GLN A 303 24.93 13.81 -1.81
CA GLN A 303 25.22 14.65 -0.62
C GLN A 303 25.42 13.82 0.67
N GLY A 304 26.05 12.64 0.57
CA GLY A 304 26.32 11.74 1.70
C GLY A 304 25.17 10.86 2.12
N TYR A 305 23.99 10.97 1.51
CA TYR A 305 22.84 10.09 1.75
C TYR A 305 22.71 9.05 0.63
N SER A 306 22.39 7.81 0.99
CA SER A 306 22.05 6.76 0.03
C SER A 306 20.58 6.86 -0.35
N TYR A 307 20.28 6.79 -1.65
CA TYR A 307 18.93 6.82 -2.21
C TYR A 307 18.68 5.65 -3.14
N ALA A 308 17.45 5.16 -3.16
CA ALA A 308 16.94 4.32 -4.22
C ALA A 308 16.46 5.22 -5.38
N VAL A 309 17.17 5.19 -6.50
CA VAL A 309 16.88 6.03 -7.68
C VAL A 309 16.17 5.19 -8.72
N PRO A 310 14.93 5.50 -9.08
CA PRO A 310 14.11 4.70 -10.00
C PRO A 310 14.72 4.57 -11.40
N HIS A 311 14.61 3.37 -11.97
CA HIS A 311 14.78 3.11 -13.39
C HIS A 311 13.48 3.44 -14.11
N ILE A 312 13.35 4.66 -14.60
CA ILE A 312 12.09 5.25 -15.06
C ILE A 312 11.35 4.41 -16.11
N TRP A 313 12.06 3.81 -17.08
CA TRP A 313 11.44 3.06 -18.15
C TRP A 313 10.95 1.68 -17.69
N GLU A 314 11.72 0.99 -16.88
CA GLU A 314 11.34 -0.27 -16.25
C GLU A 314 10.17 -0.07 -15.29
N TRP A 315 10.18 1.07 -14.57
CA TRP A 315 9.08 1.45 -13.70
C TRP A 315 7.79 1.70 -14.48
N LEU A 316 7.85 2.45 -15.56
CA LEU A 316 6.67 2.76 -16.38
C LEU A 316 6.06 1.49 -17.01
N GLU A 317 6.90 0.55 -17.46
CA GLU A 317 6.45 -0.75 -17.94
C GLU A 317 5.77 -1.56 -16.82
N MET A 318 6.41 -1.65 -15.64
CA MET A 318 5.86 -2.35 -14.48
C MET A 318 4.55 -1.73 -13.99
N LEU A 319 4.52 -0.40 -13.91
CA LEU A 319 3.33 0.38 -13.51
C LEU A 319 2.14 0.05 -14.43
N ASN A 320 2.32 0.15 -15.74
CA ASN A 320 1.25 -0.15 -16.69
C ASN A 320 0.79 -1.60 -16.66
N LYS A 321 1.70 -2.52 -16.44
CA LYS A 321 1.41 -3.95 -16.42
C LYS A 321 0.68 -4.40 -15.15
N TYR A 322 1.04 -3.86 -13.99
CA TYR A 322 0.63 -4.42 -12.71
C TYR A 322 -0.20 -3.47 -11.84
N LEU A 323 -0.06 -2.16 -12.00
CA LEU A 323 -0.72 -1.18 -11.12
C LEU A 323 -1.71 -0.25 -11.82
N ASN A 324 -1.59 -0.04 -13.12
CA ASN A 324 -2.44 0.90 -13.86
C ASN A 324 -3.93 0.50 -13.76
N PRO A 325 -4.80 1.37 -13.19
CA PRO A 325 -6.22 1.10 -13.08
C PRO A 325 -7.04 1.56 -14.32
N PHE A 326 -6.41 2.12 -15.35
CA PHE A 326 -7.05 2.70 -16.51
C PHE A 326 -6.95 1.79 -17.74
N GLU A 327 -7.83 1.98 -18.70
CA GLU A 327 -7.80 1.29 -19.98
C GLU A 327 -6.60 1.72 -20.84
N ASN A 328 -6.22 3.01 -20.76
CA ASN A 328 -5.08 3.56 -21.46
C ASN A 328 -3.80 3.45 -20.61
N GLU A 329 -2.66 3.33 -21.27
CA GLU A 329 -1.36 3.34 -20.58
C GLU A 329 -1.03 4.73 -20.03
N LEU A 330 -0.46 4.75 -18.83
CA LEU A 330 0.15 5.94 -18.24
C LEU A 330 1.45 6.26 -18.99
N GLY A 331 1.61 7.52 -19.37
CA GLY A 331 2.80 8.00 -20.03
C GLY A 331 3.83 8.57 -19.05
N TYR A 332 5.02 8.86 -19.60
CA TYR A 332 6.10 9.51 -18.85
C TYR A 332 5.67 10.84 -18.19
N GLY A 333 4.84 11.65 -18.86
CA GLY A 333 4.34 12.93 -18.35
C GLY A 333 3.30 12.81 -17.23
N SER A 334 2.76 11.61 -16.98
CA SER A 334 1.86 11.36 -15.85
C SER A 334 2.59 11.29 -14.52
N LEU A 335 3.91 11.15 -14.52
CA LEU A 335 4.74 10.95 -13.34
C LEU A 335 5.47 12.24 -12.94
N ASN A 336 5.71 12.43 -11.65
CA ASN A 336 6.68 13.40 -11.13
C ASN A 336 7.72 12.66 -10.30
N ILE A 337 8.72 12.11 -10.99
CA ILE A 337 9.74 11.22 -10.43
C ILE A 337 11.14 11.71 -10.80
N VAL A 338 12.08 11.52 -9.89
CA VAL A 338 13.51 11.79 -10.11
C VAL A 338 14.19 10.50 -10.53
N TYR A 339 15.03 10.58 -11.55
CA TYR A 339 15.79 9.45 -12.07
C TYR A 339 17.20 9.89 -12.53
N TRP A 340 18.08 8.92 -12.74
CA TRP A 340 19.43 9.14 -13.27
C TRP A 340 19.47 8.82 -14.77
N ASP A 341 19.92 9.76 -15.60
CA ASP A 341 19.99 9.57 -17.06
C ASP A 341 21.34 9.01 -17.58
N GLY A 342 22.22 8.63 -16.67
CA GLY A 342 23.58 8.20 -16.97
C GLY A 342 24.63 9.29 -16.74
N GLN A 343 24.21 10.56 -16.65
CA GLN A 343 25.10 11.73 -16.47
C GLN A 343 24.68 12.62 -15.30
N ARG A 344 23.38 12.79 -15.08
CA ARG A 344 22.80 13.67 -14.06
C ARG A 344 21.42 13.23 -13.59
N TYR A 345 20.97 13.77 -12.48
CA TYR A 345 19.58 13.64 -12.04
C TYR A 345 18.66 14.47 -12.94
N LYS A 346 17.51 13.90 -13.26
CA LYS A 346 16.42 14.53 -14.01
C LYS A 346 15.08 14.25 -13.33
N GLY A 347 14.13 15.18 -13.48
CA GLY A 347 12.74 14.99 -13.14
C GLY A 347 11.89 14.83 -14.39
N THR A 348 10.84 14.03 -14.36
CA THR A 348 9.91 13.84 -15.49
C THR A 348 9.15 15.13 -15.83
N VAL A 349 8.93 15.99 -14.83
CA VAL A 349 8.28 17.32 -14.97
C VAL A 349 9.20 18.47 -14.59
N GLY A 350 10.53 18.21 -14.53
CA GLY A 350 11.51 19.14 -14.00
C GLY A 350 11.95 18.77 -12.58
N LEU A 351 12.87 19.54 -12.00
CA LEU A 351 13.39 19.32 -10.64
C LEU A 351 13.02 20.52 -9.77
N ASP A 352 12.49 20.27 -8.59
CA ASP A 352 12.17 21.27 -7.60
C ASP A 352 13.43 21.58 -6.75
N GLY A 353 13.80 22.88 -6.65
CA GLY A 353 14.97 23.33 -5.87
C GLY A 353 16.32 23.06 -6.51
N ASP A 354 17.38 23.28 -5.73
CA ASP A 354 18.76 23.15 -6.19
C ASP A 354 19.25 21.70 -6.10
N TRP A 355 19.44 21.08 -7.25
CA TRP A 355 20.05 19.76 -7.38
C TRP A 355 21.54 19.94 -7.70
N TYR A 356 22.34 20.19 -6.65
CA TYR A 356 23.79 20.31 -6.82
C TYR A 356 24.37 18.95 -7.21
N TYR A 357 25.12 18.97 -8.32
CA TYR A 357 25.92 17.83 -8.77
C TYR A 357 27.06 17.66 -7.76
N GLY A 358 26.98 16.62 -6.93
CA GLY A 358 28.09 16.22 -6.06
C GLY A 358 29.09 15.37 -6.82
#